data_93ba1caa0c7a8989f39bbae865b1383e
#
_entry.id   93ba1caa0c7a8989f39bbae865b1383e
#
_cell.length_a   1.000
_cell.length_b   1.000
_cell.length_c   1.000
_cell.angle_alpha   90.00
_cell.angle_beta   90.00
_cell.angle_gamma   90.00
#
_symmetry.space_group_name_H-M   'P 1'
#
loop_
_entity.id
_entity.type
_entity.pdbx_description
1 polymer ?
#
loop_
_entity_poly.entity_id
_entity_poly.type
_entity_poly.pdbx_seq_one_letter_code
_entity_poly.pdbx_strand_id
1 'polypeptide(L)'
;MLIGPAVYGYNNTQKYYDLSQTMPQDMDFVIANTKLKDDFGMSNVHMILADSKLSQKDAKAMLDEVGKVDGVNLAVGFDSLIGSAVPSEIIPDSISDVLKSDKYQLMLVGSEYGTATDEVNNQIDEIQKIVKGYSPESMVIGEAPLTKDLQDVTDVDLKTVNTISILA
;
A
#
# COMPACT_ATOMS: atom_id res chain seq x y z
N MET A 1 28.46 -16.38 -27.60
CA MET A 1 27.11 -15.97 -28.05
C MET A 1 26.03 -16.11 -26.95
N LEU A 2 26.37 -15.86 -25.68
CA LEU A 2 25.46 -15.94 -24.52
C LEU A 2 25.11 -14.57 -23.91
N ILE A 3 25.69 -13.47 -24.45
CA ILE A 3 25.48 -12.11 -23.89
C ILE A 3 24.02 -11.68 -24.08
N GLY A 4 23.40 -11.93 -25.24
CA GLY A 4 22.02 -11.54 -25.49
C GLY A 4 21.01 -12.20 -24.52
N PRO A 5 21.01 -13.54 -24.36
CA PRO A 5 20.18 -14.20 -23.36
C PRO A 5 20.49 -13.81 -21.90
N ALA A 6 21.76 -13.57 -21.58
CA ALA A 6 22.14 -13.13 -20.24
C ALA A 6 21.63 -11.72 -19.90
N VAL A 7 21.76 -10.78 -20.84
CA VAL A 7 21.23 -9.41 -20.71
C VAL A 7 19.71 -9.43 -20.64
N TYR A 8 19.05 -10.24 -21.48
CA TYR A 8 17.60 -10.39 -21.43
C TYR A 8 17.13 -10.96 -20.10
N GLY A 9 17.76 -12.04 -19.60
CA GLY A 9 17.44 -12.64 -18.31
C GLY A 9 17.66 -11.66 -17.17
N TYR A 10 18.79 -10.95 -17.15
CA TYR A 10 19.09 -9.95 -16.13
C TYR A 10 18.09 -8.77 -16.09
N ASN A 11 17.70 -8.27 -17.26
CA ASN A 11 16.75 -7.16 -17.35
C ASN A 11 15.29 -7.56 -17.07
N ASN A 12 14.98 -8.86 -17.13
CA ASN A 12 13.62 -9.36 -16.84
C ASN A 12 13.54 -10.15 -15.53
N THR A 13 14.60 -10.15 -14.72
CA THR A 13 14.55 -10.73 -13.38
C THR A 13 14.00 -9.67 -12.43
N GLN A 14 12.81 -9.92 -11.90
CA GLN A 14 12.23 -9.09 -10.86
C GLN A 14 13.01 -9.27 -9.57
N LYS A 15 13.33 -8.15 -8.92
CA LYS A 15 14.07 -8.14 -7.66
C LYS A 15 13.10 -7.82 -6.52
N TYR A 16 12.66 -8.85 -5.83
CA TYR A 16 11.84 -8.70 -4.65
C TYR A 16 12.71 -8.51 -3.42
N TYR A 17 12.50 -7.41 -2.70
CA TYR A 17 13.16 -7.12 -1.43
C TYR A 17 12.15 -7.25 -0.29
N ASP A 18 11.87 -8.48 0.13
CA ASP A 18 11.15 -8.73 1.38
C ASP A 18 12.16 -8.92 2.51
N LEU A 19 12.40 -7.86 3.26
CA LEU A 19 13.31 -7.88 4.38
C LEU A 19 12.80 -8.75 5.53
N SER A 20 11.48 -8.93 5.65
CA SER A 20 10.86 -9.69 6.75
C SER A 20 11.27 -11.17 6.73
N GLN A 21 11.49 -11.75 5.55
CA GLN A 21 11.91 -13.14 5.40
C GLN A 21 13.37 -13.39 5.81
N THR A 22 14.19 -12.33 5.86
CA THR A 22 15.59 -12.42 6.27
C THR A 22 15.80 -12.17 7.75
N MET A 23 14.78 -11.72 8.46
CA MET A 23 14.83 -11.43 9.89
C MET A 23 14.73 -12.72 10.73
N PRO A 24 15.38 -12.75 11.92
CA PRO A 24 15.18 -13.82 12.89
C PRO A 24 13.71 -13.98 13.24
N GLN A 25 13.22 -15.23 13.26
CA GLN A 25 11.80 -15.53 13.46
C GLN A 25 11.30 -15.28 14.89
N ASP A 26 12.21 -15.07 15.82
CA ASP A 26 11.95 -14.73 17.24
C ASP A 26 11.84 -13.21 17.49
N MET A 27 11.98 -12.38 16.46
CA MET A 27 11.75 -10.94 16.59
C MET A 27 10.26 -10.64 16.80
N ASP A 28 9.96 -9.74 17.74
CA ASP A 28 8.59 -9.30 18.04
C ASP A 28 7.82 -8.84 16.80
N PHE A 29 8.49 -8.14 15.89
CA PHE A 29 7.92 -7.70 14.61
C PHE A 29 7.46 -8.89 13.74
N VAL A 30 8.29 -9.93 13.60
CA VAL A 30 7.97 -11.14 12.81
C VAL A 30 6.82 -11.91 13.46
N ILE A 31 6.86 -12.05 14.78
CA ILE A 31 5.81 -12.71 15.56
C ILE A 31 4.48 -11.94 15.40
N ALA A 32 4.51 -10.60 15.48
CA ALA A 32 3.32 -9.77 15.33
C ALA A 32 2.72 -9.88 13.91
N ASN A 33 3.54 -9.83 12.87
CA ASN A 33 3.09 -9.98 11.49
C ASN A 33 2.52 -11.38 11.23
N THR A 34 3.12 -12.43 11.80
CA THR A 34 2.59 -13.79 11.70
C THR A 34 1.20 -13.88 12.31
N LYS A 35 1.00 -13.31 13.50
CA LYS A 35 -0.32 -13.28 14.15
C LYS A 35 -1.33 -12.45 13.36
N LEU A 36 -0.90 -11.33 12.80
CA LEU A 36 -1.77 -10.50 11.96
C LEU A 36 -2.27 -11.28 10.75
N LYS A 37 -1.38 -12.05 10.13
CA LYS A 37 -1.72 -12.92 9.00
C LYS A 37 -2.62 -14.09 9.42
N ASP A 38 -2.25 -14.81 10.47
CA ASP A 38 -2.92 -16.05 10.86
C ASP A 38 -4.29 -15.80 11.49
N ASP A 39 -4.41 -14.74 12.32
CA ASP A 39 -5.64 -14.45 13.07
C ASP A 39 -6.59 -13.52 12.31
N PHE A 40 -6.07 -12.65 11.44
CA PHE A 40 -6.85 -11.62 10.73
C PHE A 40 -6.80 -11.73 9.21
N GLY A 41 -6.00 -12.64 8.65
CA GLY A 41 -5.82 -12.78 7.21
C GLY A 41 -5.10 -11.60 6.54
N MET A 42 -4.43 -10.74 7.32
CA MET A 42 -3.76 -9.55 6.84
C MET A 42 -2.25 -9.76 6.82
N SER A 43 -1.66 -9.75 5.64
CA SER A 43 -0.20 -9.80 5.45
C SER A 43 0.42 -8.41 5.37
N ASN A 44 -0.37 -7.40 4.98
CA ASN A 44 0.03 -6.00 4.91
C ASN A 44 -1.10 -5.08 5.33
N VAL A 45 -0.72 -3.90 5.81
CA VAL A 45 -1.66 -2.79 6.05
C VAL A 45 -1.16 -1.57 5.26
N HIS A 46 -1.97 -1.14 4.31
CA HIS A 46 -1.75 0.12 3.60
C HIS A 46 -2.52 1.22 4.30
N MET A 47 -2.06 2.44 4.15
CA MET A 47 -2.75 3.63 4.63
C MET A 47 -3.06 4.54 3.43
N ILE A 48 -4.26 5.12 3.43
CA ILE A 48 -4.65 6.15 2.47
C ILE A 48 -4.67 7.47 3.22
N LEU A 49 -3.90 8.44 2.74
CA LEU A 49 -4.03 9.85 3.11
C LEU A 49 -4.95 10.50 2.08
N ALA A 50 -6.24 10.58 2.41
CA ALA A 50 -7.23 11.23 1.56
C ALA A 50 -7.34 12.72 1.90
N ASP A 51 -7.69 13.56 0.92
CA ASP A 51 -7.93 14.99 1.16
C ASP A 51 -9.03 15.16 2.23
N SER A 52 -8.76 16.01 3.23
CA SER A 52 -9.72 16.30 4.30
C SER A 52 -11.02 16.95 3.80
N LYS A 53 -11.00 17.55 2.61
CA LYS A 53 -12.16 18.16 1.95
C LYS A 53 -13.06 17.15 1.23
N LEU A 54 -12.61 15.89 1.10
CA LEU A 54 -13.42 14.84 0.52
C LEU A 54 -14.69 14.66 1.36
N SER A 55 -15.85 14.69 0.74
CA SER A 55 -17.11 14.53 1.46
C SER A 55 -17.21 13.14 2.09
N GLN A 56 -17.94 12.99 3.21
CA GLN A 56 -18.19 11.69 3.83
C GLN A 56 -18.79 10.68 2.86
N LYS A 57 -19.68 11.13 1.96
CA LYS A 57 -20.27 10.30 0.93
C LYS A 57 -19.23 9.79 -0.06
N ASP A 58 -18.33 10.66 -0.53
CA ASP A 58 -17.29 10.28 -1.48
C ASP A 58 -16.20 9.45 -0.82
N ALA A 59 -15.84 9.76 0.43
CA ALA A 59 -14.92 8.97 1.23
C ALA A 59 -15.44 7.53 1.43
N LYS A 60 -16.74 7.39 1.75
CA LYS A 60 -17.38 6.08 1.86
C LYS A 60 -17.41 5.35 0.51
N ALA A 61 -17.80 6.02 -0.56
CA ALA A 61 -17.85 5.43 -1.91
C ALA A 61 -16.46 4.96 -2.34
N MET A 62 -15.43 5.75 -2.10
CA MET A 62 -14.02 5.39 -2.35
C MET A 62 -13.61 4.14 -1.57
N LEU A 63 -13.91 4.07 -0.27
CA LEU A 63 -13.61 2.89 0.55
C LEU A 63 -14.39 1.65 0.11
N ASP A 64 -15.65 1.82 -0.29
CA ASP A 64 -16.49 0.74 -0.81
C ASP A 64 -15.93 0.19 -2.16
N GLU A 65 -15.27 1.02 -2.97
CA GLU A 65 -14.57 0.60 -4.20
C GLU A 65 -13.23 -0.06 -3.85
N VAL A 66 -12.44 0.54 -2.98
CA VAL A 66 -11.17 -0.03 -2.50
C VAL A 66 -11.38 -1.41 -1.87
N GLY A 67 -12.44 -1.56 -1.09
CA GLY A 67 -12.80 -2.85 -0.47
C GLY A 67 -13.18 -3.97 -1.46
N LYS A 68 -13.37 -3.65 -2.75
CA LYS A 68 -13.64 -4.64 -3.81
C LYS A 68 -12.40 -5.02 -4.60
N VAL A 69 -11.29 -4.34 -4.37
CA VAL A 69 -10.02 -4.68 -5.00
C VAL A 69 -9.56 -6.05 -4.50
N ASP A 70 -9.06 -6.85 -5.43
CA ASP A 70 -8.63 -8.22 -5.14
C ASP A 70 -7.58 -8.26 -4.02
N GLY A 71 -7.77 -9.19 -3.06
CA GLY A 71 -6.90 -9.34 -1.90
C GLY A 71 -7.07 -8.26 -0.81
N VAL A 72 -8.00 -7.31 -0.95
CA VAL A 72 -8.37 -6.40 0.14
C VAL A 72 -9.40 -7.08 1.05
N ASN A 73 -9.06 -7.25 2.31
CA ASN A 73 -9.93 -7.85 3.32
C ASN A 73 -10.47 -6.86 4.35
N LEU A 74 -9.91 -5.65 4.39
CA LEU A 74 -10.36 -4.57 5.26
C LEU A 74 -10.16 -3.23 4.56
N ALA A 75 -11.18 -2.37 4.54
CA ALA A 75 -11.08 -0.97 4.13
C ALA A 75 -11.90 -0.12 5.09
N VAL A 76 -11.23 0.66 5.94
CA VAL A 76 -11.87 1.44 6.99
C VAL A 76 -11.30 2.86 7.06
N GLY A 77 -12.18 3.81 7.29
CA GLY A 77 -11.85 5.21 7.54
C GLY A 77 -12.54 5.70 8.81
N PHE A 78 -12.34 6.97 9.11
CA PHE A 78 -12.92 7.62 10.28
C PHE A 78 -14.43 7.37 10.41
N ASP A 79 -15.17 7.64 9.35
CA ASP A 79 -16.64 7.52 9.37
C ASP A 79 -17.13 6.07 9.43
N SER A 80 -16.34 5.10 8.96
CA SER A 80 -16.68 3.68 9.04
C SER A 80 -16.42 3.08 10.43
N LEU A 81 -15.42 3.59 11.14
CA LEU A 81 -15.10 3.15 12.51
C LEU A 81 -16.12 3.65 13.53
N ILE A 82 -16.69 4.82 13.29
CA ILE A 82 -17.62 5.47 14.23
C ILE A 82 -19.08 5.15 13.88
N GLY A 83 -19.33 4.76 12.64
CA GLY A 83 -20.68 4.53 12.12
C GLY A 83 -21.40 5.85 11.78
N SER A 84 -22.18 5.82 10.72
CA SER A 84 -22.93 6.99 10.21
C SER A 84 -24.03 7.52 11.17
N ALA A 85 -24.25 6.86 12.29
CA ALA A 85 -25.26 7.22 13.28
C ALA A 85 -24.70 7.99 14.49
N VAL A 86 -23.37 8.15 14.59
CA VAL A 86 -22.75 8.87 15.72
C VAL A 86 -22.47 10.31 15.28
N PRO A 87 -23.09 11.31 15.89
CA PRO A 87 -22.76 12.70 15.63
C PRO A 87 -21.28 12.97 15.93
N SER A 88 -20.62 13.74 15.06
CA SER A 88 -19.19 14.06 15.20
C SER A 88 -18.83 14.73 16.52
N GLU A 89 -19.81 15.39 17.16
CA GLU A 89 -19.65 16.05 18.46
C GLU A 89 -19.50 15.09 19.66
N ILE A 90 -19.83 13.81 19.48
CA ILE A 90 -19.73 12.78 20.56
C ILE A 90 -18.40 12.03 20.48
N ILE A 91 -17.62 12.24 19.40
CA ILE A 91 -16.36 11.55 19.19
C ILE A 91 -15.28 12.23 20.04
N PRO A 92 -14.52 11.48 20.85
CA PRO A 92 -13.39 12.05 21.57
C PRO A 92 -12.39 12.70 20.61
N ASP A 93 -11.98 13.94 20.88
CA ASP A 93 -11.00 14.69 20.09
C ASP A 93 -9.72 13.87 19.85
N SER A 94 -9.34 13.02 20.82
CA SER A 94 -8.18 12.13 20.72
C SER A 94 -8.24 11.12 19.56
N ILE A 95 -9.42 10.74 19.09
CA ILE A 95 -9.59 9.84 17.94
C ILE A 95 -9.66 10.66 16.65
N SER A 96 -10.40 11.76 16.67
CA SER A 96 -10.50 12.64 15.51
C SER A 96 -9.14 13.25 15.13
N ASP A 97 -8.36 13.68 16.13
CA ASP A 97 -7.03 14.28 15.92
C ASP A 97 -5.99 13.31 15.34
N VAL A 98 -6.13 12.01 15.61
CA VAL A 98 -5.24 10.98 15.04
C VAL A 98 -5.60 10.65 13.60
N LEU A 99 -6.90 10.60 13.28
CA LEU A 99 -7.38 10.15 11.96
C LEU A 99 -7.70 11.29 11.00
N LYS A 100 -7.73 12.54 11.46
CA LYS A 100 -8.07 13.70 10.66
C LYS A 100 -7.23 14.91 11.01
N SER A 101 -6.61 15.49 10.00
CA SER A 101 -5.89 16.76 10.09
C SER A 101 -6.55 17.81 9.21
N ASP A 102 -6.02 19.06 9.23
CA ASP A 102 -6.51 20.13 8.36
C ASP A 102 -6.44 19.80 6.87
N LYS A 103 -5.49 18.94 6.47
CA LYS A 103 -5.23 18.62 5.07
C LYS A 103 -5.64 17.22 4.68
N TYR A 104 -5.54 16.27 5.59
CA TYR A 104 -5.72 14.85 5.27
C TYR A 104 -6.58 14.14 6.30
N GLN A 105 -7.28 13.12 5.82
CA GLN A 105 -7.90 12.09 6.64
C GLN A 105 -7.23 10.75 6.37
N LEU A 106 -6.97 10.00 7.44
CA LEU A 106 -6.28 8.71 7.40
C LEU A 106 -7.30 7.58 7.31
N MET A 107 -7.05 6.65 6.37
CA MET A 107 -7.82 5.43 6.21
C MET A 107 -6.87 4.24 6.19
N LEU A 108 -7.35 3.07 6.61
CA LEU A 108 -6.59 1.83 6.68
C LEU A 108 -7.16 0.80 5.71
N VAL A 109 -6.26 0.10 5.03
CA VAL A 109 -6.60 -0.96 4.09
C VAL A 109 -5.77 -2.19 4.43
N GLY A 110 -6.43 -3.28 4.81
CA GLY A 110 -5.79 -4.57 5.04
C GLY A 110 -5.69 -5.36 3.75
N SER A 111 -4.53 -5.97 3.50
CA SER A 111 -4.24 -6.81 2.34
C SER A 111 -3.82 -8.21 2.76
N GLU A 112 -4.33 -9.22 2.08
CA GLU A 112 -3.88 -10.62 2.26
C GLU A 112 -2.54 -10.90 1.57
N TYR A 113 -2.13 -10.03 0.61
CA TYR A 113 -0.91 -10.21 -0.15
C TYR A 113 0.33 -9.77 0.64
N GLY A 114 1.40 -10.56 0.52
CA GLY A 114 2.69 -10.27 1.16
C GLY A 114 3.40 -9.08 0.48
N THR A 115 4.30 -8.44 1.24
CA THR A 115 5.19 -7.40 0.71
C THR A 115 6.02 -7.93 -0.46
N ALA A 116 6.27 -7.10 -1.47
CA ALA A 116 7.13 -7.41 -2.60
C ALA A 116 6.66 -8.62 -3.46
N THR A 117 5.36 -8.72 -3.72
CA THR A 117 4.75 -9.66 -4.67
C THR A 117 4.10 -8.92 -5.83
N ASP A 118 3.89 -9.59 -6.96
CA ASP A 118 3.19 -9.00 -8.11
C ASP A 118 1.73 -8.67 -7.76
N GLU A 119 1.11 -9.52 -6.95
CA GLU A 119 -0.26 -9.36 -6.51
C GLU A 119 -0.43 -8.07 -5.70
N VAL A 120 0.44 -7.82 -4.71
CA VAL A 120 0.37 -6.58 -3.91
C VAL A 120 0.71 -5.36 -4.75
N ASN A 121 1.65 -5.45 -5.70
CA ASN A 121 2.00 -4.35 -6.57
C ASN A 121 0.81 -3.95 -7.47
N ASN A 122 0.13 -4.93 -8.08
CA ASN A 122 -1.08 -4.70 -8.88
C ASN A 122 -2.23 -4.13 -8.02
N GLN A 123 -2.41 -4.66 -6.81
CA GLN A 123 -3.39 -4.17 -5.85
C GLN A 123 -3.15 -2.69 -5.49
N ILE A 124 -1.89 -2.32 -5.21
CA ILE A 124 -1.51 -0.93 -4.91
C ILE A 124 -1.81 0.00 -6.08
N ASP A 125 -1.51 -0.41 -7.32
CA ASP A 125 -1.80 0.38 -8.51
C ASP A 125 -3.32 0.61 -8.69
N GLU A 126 -4.13 -0.43 -8.45
CA GLU A 126 -5.58 -0.32 -8.54
C GLU A 126 -6.14 0.58 -7.43
N ILE A 127 -5.70 0.39 -6.19
CA ILE A 127 -6.09 1.25 -5.06
C ILE A 127 -5.70 2.70 -5.35
N GLN A 128 -4.47 2.95 -5.82
CA GLN A 128 -3.99 4.29 -6.11
C GLN A 128 -4.80 4.96 -7.23
N LYS A 129 -5.20 4.20 -8.25
CA LYS A 129 -6.06 4.68 -9.33
C LYS A 129 -7.44 5.08 -8.81
N ILE A 130 -8.06 4.27 -7.97
CA ILE A 130 -9.35 4.57 -7.34
C ILE A 130 -9.22 5.84 -6.50
N VAL A 131 -8.28 5.88 -5.58
CA VAL A 131 -8.07 6.99 -4.64
C VAL A 131 -7.83 8.31 -5.35
N LYS A 132 -6.99 8.32 -6.40
CA LYS A 132 -6.74 9.51 -7.23
C LYS A 132 -7.94 9.93 -8.08
N GLY A 133 -8.83 9.02 -8.40
CA GLY A 133 -10.10 9.32 -9.07
C GLY A 133 -11.04 10.16 -8.22
N TYR A 134 -11.02 9.99 -6.90
CA TYR A 134 -11.79 10.78 -5.96
C TYR A 134 -11.11 12.09 -5.57
N SER A 135 -9.79 12.06 -5.34
CA SER A 135 -8.98 13.24 -5.06
C SER A 135 -7.54 13.07 -5.54
N PRO A 136 -7.07 13.91 -6.49
CA PRO A 136 -5.70 13.84 -7.02
C PRO A 136 -4.60 14.03 -5.97
N GLU A 137 -4.90 14.74 -4.86
CA GLU A 137 -3.95 15.01 -3.77
C GLU A 137 -3.84 13.83 -2.79
N SER A 138 -4.70 12.82 -2.90
CA SER A 138 -4.67 11.65 -2.03
C SER A 138 -3.51 10.72 -2.39
N MET A 139 -2.98 10.02 -1.39
CA MET A 139 -1.79 9.16 -1.50
C MET A 139 -2.04 7.82 -0.82
N VAL A 140 -1.46 6.77 -1.38
CA VAL A 140 -1.39 5.44 -0.75
C VAL A 140 0.02 5.27 -0.19
N ILE A 141 0.14 4.95 1.10
CA ILE A 141 1.41 4.83 1.82
C ILE A 141 1.44 3.52 2.63
N GLY A 142 2.62 3.08 3.00
CA GLY A 142 2.84 1.85 3.77
C GLY A 142 4.12 1.13 3.33
N GLU A 143 4.38 -0.03 3.91
CA GLU A 143 5.58 -0.82 3.60
C GLU A 143 5.56 -1.33 2.16
N ALA A 144 4.46 -1.94 1.73
CA ALA A 144 4.37 -2.47 0.37
C ALA A 144 4.34 -1.37 -0.71
N PRO A 145 3.61 -0.24 -0.58
CA PRO A 145 3.75 0.90 -1.49
C PRO A 145 5.17 1.45 -1.57
N LEU A 146 5.86 1.62 -0.43
CA LEU A 146 7.26 2.05 -0.42
C LEU A 146 8.18 1.06 -1.15
N THR A 147 7.99 -0.24 -0.91
CA THR A 147 8.79 -1.29 -1.55
C THR A 147 8.56 -1.29 -3.06
N LYS A 148 7.32 -1.11 -3.51
CA LYS A 148 6.98 -0.96 -4.93
C LYS A 148 7.67 0.24 -5.56
N ASP A 149 7.59 1.42 -4.92
CA ASP A 149 8.23 2.64 -5.42
C ASP A 149 9.76 2.45 -5.55
N LEU A 150 10.40 1.78 -4.58
CA LEU A 150 11.82 1.45 -4.64
C LEU A 150 12.14 0.48 -5.78
N GLN A 151 11.29 -0.50 -6.05
CA GLN A 151 11.44 -1.42 -7.18
C GLN A 151 11.36 -0.67 -8.51
N ASP A 152 10.34 0.16 -8.68
CA ASP A 152 10.11 0.93 -9.91
C ASP A 152 11.30 1.85 -10.21
N VAL A 153 11.83 2.57 -9.21
CA VAL A 153 13.03 3.42 -9.36
C VAL A 153 14.26 2.59 -9.68
N THR A 154 14.49 1.50 -8.97
CA THR A 154 15.64 0.62 -9.16
C THR A 154 15.65 -0.01 -10.56
N ASP A 155 14.50 -0.41 -11.06
CA ASP A 155 14.37 -1.00 -12.40
C ASP A 155 14.69 0.01 -13.51
N VAL A 156 14.27 1.26 -13.36
CA VAL A 156 14.61 2.34 -14.29
C VAL A 156 16.12 2.62 -14.26
N ASP A 157 16.70 2.75 -13.09
CA ASP A 157 18.14 3.03 -12.91
C ASP A 157 19.01 1.91 -13.48
N LEU A 158 18.68 0.66 -13.19
CA LEU A 158 19.40 -0.50 -13.70
C LEU A 158 19.32 -0.62 -15.22
N LYS A 159 18.15 -0.40 -15.82
CA LYS A 159 17.99 -0.39 -17.28
C LYS A 159 18.82 0.72 -17.90
N THR A 160 18.86 1.89 -17.28
CA THR A 160 19.65 3.05 -17.75
C THR A 160 21.15 2.75 -17.67
N VAL A 161 21.64 2.29 -16.52
CA VAL A 161 23.07 1.95 -16.33
C VAL A 161 23.51 0.84 -17.27
N ASN A 162 22.70 -0.22 -17.42
CA ASN A 162 23.02 -1.31 -18.34
C ASN A 162 23.07 -0.85 -19.80
N THR A 163 22.12 -0.01 -20.21
CA THR A 163 22.10 0.53 -21.58
C THR A 163 23.35 1.36 -21.87
N ILE A 164 23.73 2.24 -20.94
CA ILE A 164 24.96 3.07 -21.09
C ILE A 164 26.20 2.18 -21.12
N SER A 165 26.29 1.18 -20.21
CA SER A 165 27.46 0.30 -20.12
C SER A 165 27.63 -0.61 -21.31
N ILE A 166 26.57 -0.94 -22.04
CA ILE A 166 26.64 -1.75 -23.27
C ILE A 166 27.03 -0.89 -24.48
N LEU A 167 26.69 0.42 -24.47
CA LEU A 167 26.97 1.35 -25.55
C LEU A 167 28.37 2.01 -25.47
N ALA A 168 29.03 1.92 -24.29
CA ALA A 168 30.37 2.47 -24.07
C ALA A 168 31.46 1.44 -24.38
#